data_95d01a61327545027b7597ff0ec86a34
#
_entry.id   95d01a61327545027b7597ff0ec86a34
#
_cell.length_a   1.000
_cell.length_b   1.000
_cell.length_c   1.000
_cell.angle_alpha   90.00
_cell.angle_beta   90.00
_cell.angle_gamma   90.00
#
_symmetry.space_group_name_H-M   'P 1'
#
loop_
_entity.id
_entity.type
_entity.pdbx_description
1 polymer ?
#
loop_
_entity_poly.entity_id
_entity_poly.type
_entity_poly.pdbx_seq_one_letter_code
_entity_poly.pdbx_strand_id
1 'polypeptide(L)'
;MKAIRFISILLILATVCCPLVACDQGDATDIDLPERDFYEVTVSFQIKDKTGRTVIEAIDYKYKSHAEPTVLNVVDTYLAVVQDWVCKIDKTNTLTQIGGMKANKNNGEYWGFVTNIETDSEGNLALNGKTAINLSLEQINRNLSDGKMCDAKVIDGAEFTLILKGTE
;
A
#
# COMPACT_ATOMS: atom_id res chain seq x y z
N MET A 1 -44.59 -24.66 -19.07
CA MET A 1 -43.68 -23.84 -18.22
C MET A 1 -42.53 -23.17 -18.97
N LYS A 2 -42.56 -23.07 -20.32
CA LYS A 2 -41.47 -22.37 -21.11
C LYS A 2 -41.84 -20.97 -21.56
N ALA A 3 -43.14 -20.59 -21.52
CA ALA A 3 -43.60 -19.28 -21.98
C ALA A 3 -43.36 -18.13 -21.01
N ILE A 4 -43.28 -18.40 -19.69
CA ILE A 4 -43.11 -17.37 -18.67
C ILE A 4 -41.70 -16.78 -18.65
N ARG A 5 -40.68 -17.54 -19.07
CA ARG A 5 -39.27 -17.07 -19.12
C ARG A 5 -39.00 -16.07 -20.27
N PHE A 6 -39.75 -16.14 -21.36
CA PHE A 6 -39.59 -15.22 -22.48
C PHE A 6 -40.21 -13.85 -22.20
N ILE A 7 -41.26 -13.79 -21.41
CA ILE A 7 -41.92 -12.52 -21.07
C ILE A 7 -41.06 -11.68 -20.13
N SER A 8 -40.34 -12.32 -19.21
CA SER A 8 -39.40 -11.61 -18.31
C SER A 8 -38.19 -11.01 -19.01
N ILE A 9 -37.71 -11.66 -20.04
CA ILE A 9 -36.56 -11.13 -20.84
C ILE A 9 -37.01 -9.95 -21.71
N LEU A 10 -38.22 -9.98 -22.25
CA LEU A 10 -38.75 -8.90 -23.06
C LEU A 10 -39.05 -7.63 -22.23
N LEU A 11 -39.44 -7.80 -20.96
CA LEU A 11 -39.73 -6.68 -20.06
C LEU A 11 -38.41 -5.95 -19.62
N ILE A 12 -37.31 -6.69 -19.51
CA ILE A 12 -36.00 -6.11 -19.16
C ILE A 12 -35.41 -5.31 -20.32
N LEU A 13 -35.67 -5.74 -21.58
CA LEU A 13 -35.19 -4.98 -22.75
C LEU A 13 -35.97 -3.68 -22.97
N ALA A 14 -37.24 -3.61 -22.54
CA ALA A 14 -38.06 -2.40 -22.72
C ALA A 14 -37.72 -1.27 -21.74
N THR A 15 -37.07 -1.58 -20.63
CA THR A 15 -36.68 -0.58 -19.60
C THR A 15 -35.31 0.08 -19.88
N VAL A 16 -34.53 -0.40 -20.86
CA VAL A 16 -33.22 0.17 -21.20
C VAL A 16 -33.31 1.25 -22.29
N CYS A 17 -34.47 1.39 -22.96
CA CYS A 17 -34.71 2.46 -23.92
C CYS A 17 -35.35 3.69 -23.25
N CYS A 18 -34.75 4.23 -22.17
CA CYS A 18 -35.02 5.61 -21.80
C CYS A 18 -34.42 6.54 -22.87
N PRO A 19 -35.18 7.48 -23.39
CA PRO A 19 -34.66 8.43 -24.38
C PRO A 19 -33.53 9.21 -23.73
N LEU A 20 -32.39 9.26 -24.41
CA LEU A 20 -31.38 10.28 -24.22
C LEU A 20 -32.09 11.63 -24.38
N VAL A 21 -32.57 12.20 -23.30
CA VAL A 21 -32.88 13.62 -23.26
C VAL A 21 -31.57 14.32 -23.59
N ALA A 22 -31.51 14.90 -24.77
CA ALA A 22 -30.45 15.79 -25.12
C ALA A 22 -30.40 16.88 -24.05
N CYS A 23 -29.45 16.75 -23.12
CA CYS A 23 -29.04 17.87 -22.34
C CYS A 23 -28.46 18.89 -23.30
N ASP A 24 -29.16 20.02 -23.37
CA ASP A 24 -28.74 21.23 -23.99
C ASP A 24 -27.23 21.45 -23.78
N GLN A 25 -26.51 21.68 -24.89
CA GLN A 25 -25.10 22.06 -24.83
C GLN A 25 -25.02 23.48 -24.23
N GLY A 26 -25.25 23.57 -22.94
CA GLY A 26 -24.69 24.66 -22.16
C GLY A 26 -23.18 24.56 -22.28
N ASP A 27 -22.54 25.63 -22.72
CA ASP A 27 -21.10 25.82 -22.75
C ASP A 27 -20.50 25.11 -21.52
N ALA A 28 -19.82 24.00 -21.78
CA ALA A 28 -18.91 23.43 -20.81
C ALA A 28 -17.85 24.49 -20.61
N THR A 29 -18.06 25.39 -19.65
CA THR A 29 -16.95 26.13 -19.07
C THR A 29 -15.97 25.04 -18.67
N ASP A 30 -14.84 24.99 -19.37
CA ASP A 30 -13.67 24.22 -18.99
C ASP A 30 -13.40 24.62 -17.52
N ILE A 31 -13.93 23.82 -16.60
CA ILE A 31 -13.54 23.95 -15.20
C ILE A 31 -12.11 23.47 -15.20
N ASP A 32 -11.21 24.42 -15.29
CA ASP A 32 -9.77 24.23 -15.13
C ASP A 32 -9.58 23.75 -13.68
N LEU A 33 -9.82 22.44 -13.50
CA LEU A 33 -9.55 21.79 -12.22
C LEU A 33 -8.04 21.92 -12.02
N PRO A 34 -7.58 22.53 -10.92
CA PRO A 34 -6.16 22.67 -10.67
C PRO A 34 -5.53 21.29 -10.82
N GLU A 35 -4.53 21.19 -11.70
CA GLU A 35 -3.74 19.99 -11.92
C GLU A 35 -3.22 19.56 -10.56
N ARG A 36 -3.81 18.52 -9.98
CA ARG A 36 -3.39 18.04 -8.66
C ARG A 36 -2.03 17.38 -8.83
N ASP A 37 -1.04 17.97 -8.21
CA ASP A 37 0.30 17.39 -8.17
C ASP A 37 0.22 15.96 -7.64
N PHE A 38 0.87 15.05 -8.35
CA PHE A 38 1.03 13.68 -7.92
C PHE A 38 2.42 13.51 -7.32
N TYR A 39 2.47 12.81 -6.22
CA TYR A 39 3.70 12.20 -5.76
C TYR A 39 3.94 10.93 -6.57
N GLU A 40 5.11 10.81 -7.17
CA GLU A 40 5.56 9.61 -7.86
C GLU A 40 6.89 9.18 -7.29
N VAL A 41 6.99 7.94 -6.79
CA VAL A 41 8.22 7.39 -6.21
C VAL A 41 8.43 5.98 -6.70
N THR A 42 9.69 5.61 -6.90
CA THR A 42 10.12 4.23 -7.18
C THR A 42 10.70 3.65 -5.90
N VAL A 43 10.21 2.51 -5.47
CA VAL A 43 10.62 1.88 -4.22
C VAL A 43 10.89 0.41 -4.39
N SER A 44 11.78 -0.14 -3.55
CA SER A 44 11.98 -1.59 -3.44
C SER A 44 11.72 -2.03 -2.01
N PHE A 45 10.97 -3.12 -1.82
CA PHE A 45 10.74 -3.59 -0.46
C PHE A 45 10.56 -5.11 -0.37
N GLN A 46 10.78 -5.62 0.83
CA GLN A 46 10.52 -7.00 1.19
C GLN A 46 9.66 -7.11 2.44
N ILE A 47 8.80 -8.13 2.47
CA ILE A 47 8.06 -8.52 3.67
C ILE A 47 8.52 -9.92 4.04
N LYS A 48 9.02 -10.07 5.28
CA LYS A 48 9.57 -11.32 5.79
C LYS A 48 8.74 -11.86 6.95
N ASP A 49 8.62 -13.17 7.00
CA ASP A 49 8.04 -13.87 8.15
C ASP A 49 9.03 -13.92 9.34
N LYS A 50 8.58 -14.45 10.46
CA LYS A 50 9.38 -14.56 11.69
C LYS A 50 10.61 -15.48 11.58
N THR A 51 10.73 -16.26 10.51
CA THR A 51 11.92 -17.06 10.23
C THR A 51 12.93 -16.32 9.35
N GLY A 52 12.62 -15.09 8.93
CA GLY A 52 13.42 -14.29 8.02
C GLY A 52 13.22 -14.65 6.55
N ARG A 53 12.27 -15.53 6.22
CA ARG A 53 11.95 -15.89 4.85
C ARG A 53 11.17 -14.75 4.19
N THR A 54 11.61 -14.33 3.01
CA THR A 54 10.87 -13.37 2.18
C THR A 54 9.57 -14.00 1.68
N VAL A 55 8.45 -13.37 2.02
CA VAL A 55 7.10 -13.77 1.62
C VAL A 55 6.61 -12.92 0.46
N ILE A 56 6.95 -11.65 0.47
CA ILE A 56 6.65 -10.68 -0.57
C ILE A 56 7.93 -9.93 -0.94
N GLU A 57 8.10 -9.68 -2.22
CA GLU A 57 9.16 -8.85 -2.75
C GLU A 57 8.61 -7.94 -3.85
N ALA A 58 8.95 -6.67 -3.79
CA ALA A 58 8.68 -5.68 -4.81
C ALA A 58 9.97 -4.96 -5.13
N ILE A 59 10.40 -5.01 -6.37
CA ILE A 59 11.63 -4.35 -6.86
C ILE A 59 11.20 -3.29 -7.87
N ASP A 60 11.75 -2.06 -7.70
CA ASP A 60 11.48 -0.91 -8.56
C ASP A 60 9.98 -0.65 -8.77
N TYR A 61 9.20 -0.84 -7.70
CA TYR A 61 7.76 -0.59 -7.73
C TYR A 61 7.48 0.91 -7.84
N LYS A 62 6.78 1.31 -8.90
CA LYS A 62 6.34 2.69 -9.11
C LYS A 62 5.03 2.94 -8.40
N TYR A 63 5.06 3.77 -7.39
CA TYR A 63 3.89 4.20 -6.64
C TYR A 63 3.53 5.65 -6.99
N LYS A 64 2.24 5.89 -7.20
CA LYS A 64 1.71 7.21 -7.52
C LYS A 64 0.50 7.53 -6.62
N SER A 65 0.49 8.72 -6.03
CA SER A 65 -0.54 9.15 -5.10
C SER A 65 -0.71 10.67 -5.09
N HIS A 66 -1.90 11.15 -4.74
CA HIS A 66 -2.14 12.57 -4.46
C HIS A 66 -1.71 12.97 -3.04
N ALA A 67 -1.49 12.01 -2.15
CA ALA A 67 -1.00 12.25 -0.80
C ALA A 67 0.48 11.87 -0.73
N GLU A 68 1.22 12.51 0.17
CA GLU A 68 2.61 12.19 0.44
C GLU A 68 2.74 10.70 0.79
N PRO A 69 3.63 9.96 0.09
CA PRO A 69 3.72 8.51 0.25
C PRO A 69 4.27 8.12 1.61
N THR A 70 3.64 7.15 2.25
CA THR A 70 4.12 6.49 3.47
C THR A 70 4.37 5.01 3.22
N VAL A 71 5.18 4.38 4.06
CA VAL A 71 5.45 2.93 3.97
C VAL A 71 4.16 2.13 3.95
N LEU A 72 3.22 2.46 4.86
CA LEU A 72 1.94 1.75 4.91
C LEU A 72 1.14 1.88 3.61
N ASN A 73 1.02 3.11 3.07
CA ASN A 73 0.24 3.35 1.86
C ASN A 73 0.84 2.64 0.64
N VAL A 74 2.16 2.65 0.51
CA VAL A 74 2.88 1.96 -0.57
C VAL A 74 2.64 0.45 -0.48
N VAL A 75 2.85 -0.14 0.70
CA VAL A 75 2.70 -1.58 0.92
C VAL A 75 1.26 -2.03 0.76
N ASP A 76 0.30 -1.33 1.36
CA ASP A 76 -1.12 -1.70 1.29
C ASP A 76 -1.65 -1.65 -0.15
N THR A 77 -1.29 -0.60 -0.90
CA THR A 77 -1.64 -0.48 -2.32
C THR A 77 -1.05 -1.62 -3.16
N TYR A 78 0.24 -1.94 -2.97
CA TYR A 78 0.87 -3.05 -3.68
C TYR A 78 0.20 -4.38 -3.38
N LEU A 79 -0.04 -4.67 -2.10
CA LEU A 79 -0.62 -5.94 -1.66
C LEU A 79 -2.07 -6.12 -2.11
N ALA A 80 -2.86 -5.06 -2.14
CA ALA A 80 -4.23 -5.09 -2.65
C ALA A 80 -4.28 -5.48 -4.13
N VAL A 81 -3.31 -5.02 -4.92
CA VAL A 81 -3.26 -5.31 -6.37
C VAL A 81 -2.68 -6.72 -6.66
N VAL A 82 -1.61 -7.12 -5.94
CA VAL A 82 -0.82 -8.31 -6.31
C VAL A 82 -1.33 -9.57 -5.62
N GLN A 83 -1.86 -9.47 -4.39
CA GLN A 83 -2.17 -10.62 -3.54
C GLN A 83 -3.61 -10.61 -2.98
N ASP A 84 -4.39 -9.57 -3.24
CA ASP A 84 -5.69 -9.33 -2.55
C ASP A 84 -5.51 -9.36 -1.01
N TRP A 85 -4.39 -8.84 -0.54
CA TRP A 85 -4.06 -8.73 0.88
C TRP A 85 -4.24 -7.31 1.36
N VAL A 86 -4.44 -7.16 2.66
CA VAL A 86 -4.57 -5.86 3.33
C VAL A 86 -3.66 -5.79 4.54
N CYS A 87 -3.23 -4.57 4.86
CA CYS A 87 -2.59 -4.23 6.11
C CYS A 87 -3.65 -3.90 7.17
N LYS A 88 -3.42 -4.32 8.42
CA LYS A 88 -4.26 -3.90 9.55
C LYS A 88 -3.42 -3.20 10.60
N ILE A 89 -3.91 -2.07 11.03
CA ILE A 89 -3.34 -1.26 12.12
C ILE A 89 -4.28 -1.29 13.32
N ASP A 90 -3.75 -1.05 14.50
CA ASP A 90 -4.55 -0.86 15.71
C ASP A 90 -4.86 0.64 15.97
N LYS A 91 -5.53 0.92 17.08
CA LYS A 91 -5.93 2.27 17.46
C LYS A 91 -4.75 3.21 17.74
N THR A 92 -3.55 2.67 17.90
CA THR A 92 -2.31 3.42 18.14
C THR A 92 -1.47 3.58 16.88
N ASN A 93 -2.06 3.34 15.70
CA ASN A 93 -1.39 3.36 14.40
C ASN A 93 -0.22 2.37 14.30
N THR A 94 -0.32 1.23 15.00
CA THR A 94 0.70 0.19 14.98
C THR A 94 0.25 -0.92 14.03
N LEU A 95 1.14 -1.35 13.13
CA LEU A 95 0.88 -2.46 12.22
C LEU A 95 0.70 -3.76 13.03
N THR A 96 -0.40 -4.45 12.79
CA THR A 96 -0.74 -5.69 13.51
C THR A 96 -0.82 -6.90 12.61
N GLN A 97 -1.09 -6.69 11.31
CA GLN A 97 -1.26 -7.78 10.37
C GLN A 97 -0.92 -7.33 8.95
N ILE A 98 -0.27 -8.21 8.19
CA ILE A 98 -0.11 -8.12 6.75
C ILE A 98 -0.62 -9.44 6.14
N GLY A 99 -1.68 -9.36 5.34
CA GLY A 99 -2.32 -10.56 4.77
C GLY A 99 -2.67 -11.58 5.86
N GLY A 100 -2.19 -12.81 5.73
CA GLY A 100 -2.38 -13.88 6.71
C GLY A 100 -1.45 -13.83 7.93
N MET A 101 -0.40 -12.99 7.91
CA MET A 101 0.61 -12.90 8.96
C MET A 101 0.19 -11.89 10.02
N LYS A 102 -0.14 -12.36 11.21
CA LYS A 102 -0.59 -11.54 12.33
C LYS A 102 0.42 -11.59 13.47
N ALA A 103 0.79 -10.42 13.98
CA ALA A 103 1.60 -10.32 15.19
C ALA A 103 0.77 -10.68 16.42
N ASN A 104 1.21 -11.68 17.18
CA ASN A 104 0.59 -12.07 18.45
C ASN A 104 1.25 -11.30 19.61
N LYS A 105 0.67 -10.18 19.99
CA LYS A 105 1.18 -9.34 21.10
C LYS A 105 1.32 -10.09 22.42
N ASN A 106 0.49 -11.11 22.67
CA ASN A 106 0.60 -11.93 23.90
C ASN A 106 1.87 -12.77 23.92
N ASN A 107 2.42 -13.09 22.76
CA ASN A 107 3.69 -13.79 22.59
C ASN A 107 4.86 -12.81 22.34
N GLY A 108 4.66 -11.51 22.52
CA GLY A 108 5.67 -10.50 22.25
C GLY A 108 5.98 -10.30 20.77
N GLU A 109 5.14 -10.79 19.85
CA GLU A 109 5.35 -10.60 18.41
C GLU A 109 4.99 -9.17 17.98
N TYR A 110 5.78 -8.62 17.07
CA TYR A 110 5.58 -7.30 16.48
C TYR A 110 6.13 -7.22 15.06
N TRP A 111 5.75 -6.18 14.33
CA TRP A 111 6.33 -5.88 13.03
C TRP A 111 7.53 -4.95 13.20
N GLY A 112 8.70 -5.41 12.77
CA GLY A 112 9.91 -4.60 12.70
C GLY A 112 10.07 -3.97 11.32
N PHE A 113 10.91 -2.94 11.24
CA PHE A 113 11.11 -2.12 10.06
C PHE A 113 12.57 -1.70 9.91
N VAL A 114 13.11 -1.86 8.71
CA VAL A 114 14.43 -1.38 8.32
C VAL A 114 14.30 -0.59 7.03
N THR A 115 14.95 0.55 6.95
CA THR A 115 14.95 1.39 5.74
C THR A 115 16.33 1.98 5.47
N ASN A 116 16.57 2.35 4.21
CA ASN A 116 17.72 3.16 3.80
C ASN A 116 17.43 4.66 3.85
N ILE A 117 16.27 5.07 4.35
CA ILE A 117 15.92 6.48 4.54
C ILE A 117 16.40 6.93 5.91
N GLU A 118 17.02 8.09 5.96
CA GLU A 118 17.36 8.78 7.20
C GLU A 118 16.95 10.24 7.12
N THR A 119 16.85 10.88 8.28
CA THR A 119 16.59 12.33 8.36
C THR A 119 17.91 13.04 8.60
N ASP A 120 18.23 14.02 7.75
CA ASP A 120 19.41 14.84 7.90
C ASP A 120 19.30 15.82 9.08
N SER A 121 20.36 16.60 9.33
CA SER A 121 20.39 17.59 10.42
C SER A 121 19.40 18.74 10.24
N GLU A 122 18.89 18.93 9.03
CA GLU A 122 17.91 19.98 8.69
C GLU A 122 16.46 19.46 8.73
N GLY A 123 16.28 18.15 8.96
CA GLY A 123 14.98 17.48 8.97
C GLY A 123 14.49 16.99 7.62
N ASN A 124 15.31 17.03 6.58
CA ASN A 124 14.96 16.51 5.27
C ASN A 124 15.24 15.01 5.20
N LEU A 125 14.44 14.30 4.39
CA LEU A 125 14.65 12.88 4.12
C LEU A 125 15.73 12.68 3.06
N ALA A 126 16.64 11.75 3.30
CA ALA A 126 17.72 11.39 2.40
C ALA A 126 17.95 9.87 2.40
N LEU A 127 18.52 9.35 1.30
CA LEU A 127 18.99 7.97 1.23
C LEU A 127 20.38 7.87 1.84
N ASN A 128 20.59 6.93 2.76
CA ASN A 128 21.88 6.75 3.43
C ASN A 128 22.87 5.86 2.65
N GLY A 129 22.52 5.44 1.44
CA GLY A 129 23.36 4.62 0.57
C GLY A 129 23.56 3.16 1.03
N LYS A 130 22.85 2.72 2.06
CA LYS A 130 22.86 1.32 2.53
C LYS A 130 21.69 0.58 1.93
N THR A 131 21.86 -0.72 1.65
CA THR A 131 20.71 -1.54 1.27
C THR A 131 19.83 -1.83 2.48
N ALA A 132 18.52 -1.82 2.28
CA ALA A 132 17.52 -2.23 3.27
C ALA A 132 16.67 -3.42 2.79
N ILE A 133 17.05 -4.02 1.67
CA ILE A 133 16.50 -5.28 1.13
C ILE A 133 17.60 -6.35 1.07
N ASN A 134 17.20 -7.60 0.87
CA ASN A 134 18.12 -8.76 0.82
C ASN A 134 18.97 -8.96 2.08
N LEU A 135 18.52 -8.40 3.21
CA LEU A 135 19.20 -8.53 4.49
C LEU A 135 18.95 -9.90 5.12
N SER A 136 19.96 -10.48 5.75
CA SER A 136 19.80 -11.65 6.61
C SER A 136 19.09 -11.27 7.92
N LEU A 137 18.52 -12.27 8.61
CA LEU A 137 17.84 -12.03 9.88
C LEU A 137 18.74 -11.33 10.93
N GLU A 138 20.02 -11.71 10.99
CA GLU A 138 20.99 -11.08 11.90
C GLU A 138 21.23 -9.60 11.58
N GLN A 139 21.29 -9.25 10.29
CA GLN A 139 21.46 -7.86 9.88
C GLN A 139 20.23 -7.04 10.21
N ILE A 140 19.04 -7.60 10.02
CA ILE A 140 17.77 -6.95 10.37
C ILE A 140 17.68 -6.77 11.89
N ASN A 141 18.07 -7.74 12.69
CA ASN A 141 18.06 -7.64 14.15
C ASN A 141 18.94 -6.52 14.71
N ARG A 142 20.03 -6.19 14.03
CA ARG A 142 20.94 -5.12 14.46
C ARG A 142 20.42 -3.71 14.15
N ASN A 143 19.56 -3.56 13.16
CA ASN A 143 19.15 -2.28 12.59
C ASN A 143 17.66 -1.95 12.73
N LEU A 144 16.93 -2.75 13.53
CA LEU A 144 15.51 -2.50 13.73
C LEU A 144 15.28 -1.18 14.47
N SER A 145 14.62 -0.25 13.82
CA SER A 145 14.04 0.89 14.49
C SER A 145 12.59 0.54 14.86
N ASP A 146 12.32 0.44 16.17
CA ASP A 146 10.96 0.38 16.71
C ASP A 146 10.34 1.76 16.50
N GLY A 147 9.78 2.00 15.36
CA GLY A 147 9.26 3.31 15.05
C GLY A 147 7.85 3.26 14.49
N LYS A 148 7.27 4.42 14.35
CA LYS A 148 5.99 4.70 13.70
C LYS A 148 6.07 4.39 12.20
N MET A 149 6.37 3.14 11.88
CA MET A 149 6.57 2.62 10.53
C MET A 149 5.42 2.99 9.60
N CYS A 150 4.19 2.98 10.11
CA CYS A 150 3.02 3.30 9.28
C CYS A 150 3.06 4.72 8.72
N ASP A 151 3.60 5.67 9.49
CA ASP A 151 3.70 7.08 9.12
C ASP A 151 5.07 7.45 8.52
N ALA A 152 6.00 6.49 8.42
CA ALA A 152 7.31 6.73 7.84
C ALA A 152 7.14 7.14 6.37
N LYS A 153 7.62 8.33 6.04
CA LYS A 153 7.56 8.87 4.67
C LYS A 153 8.52 8.13 3.76
N VAL A 154 8.15 8.07 2.50
CA VAL A 154 8.91 7.36 1.45
C VAL A 154 9.32 8.37 0.39
N ILE A 155 10.57 8.30 -0.03
CA ILE A 155 11.14 9.11 -1.12
C ILE A 155 11.56 8.21 -2.29
N ASP A 156 11.83 8.80 -3.44
CA ASP A 156 12.27 8.07 -4.62
C ASP A 156 13.60 7.34 -4.37
N GLY A 157 13.69 6.09 -4.82
CA GLY A 157 14.82 5.20 -4.55
C GLY A 157 14.83 4.57 -3.15
N ALA A 158 13.77 4.72 -2.37
CA ALA A 158 13.69 4.12 -1.05
C ALA A 158 13.68 2.59 -1.09
N GLU A 159 14.46 2.01 -0.18
CA GLU A 159 14.42 0.58 0.12
C GLU A 159 13.96 0.36 1.55
N PHE A 160 13.14 -0.70 1.78
CA PHE A 160 12.76 -1.08 3.14
C PHE A 160 12.36 -2.55 3.27
N THR A 161 12.53 -3.08 4.46
CA THR A 161 12.07 -4.43 4.83
C THR A 161 11.15 -4.36 6.03
N LEU A 162 10.01 -5.01 5.91
CA LEU A 162 9.09 -5.31 7.00
C LEU A 162 9.28 -6.75 7.45
N ILE A 163 9.43 -6.98 8.74
CA ILE A 163 9.63 -8.33 9.27
C ILE A 163 8.71 -8.58 10.47
N LEU A 164 8.03 -9.72 10.45
CA LEU A 164 7.33 -10.20 11.63
C LEU A 164 8.33 -10.80 12.60
N LYS A 165 8.53 -10.17 13.77
CA LYS A 165 9.42 -10.65 14.82
C LYS A 165 8.65 -11.35 15.92
N GLY A 166 9.28 -12.42 16.46
CA GLY A 166 8.90 -13.02 17.72
C GLY A 166 9.91 -12.63 18.83
N THR A 167 9.53 -12.76 20.07
CA THR A 167 10.48 -12.77 21.18
C THR A 167 11.34 -14.02 21.06
N GLU A 168 12.66 -13.86 21.10
CA GLU A 168 13.62 -14.94 21.30
C GLU A 168 13.39 -15.62 22.64
#